data_3535ff6b33139f1c3f4fd7573fa15985
#
_entry.id   3535ff6b33139f1c3f4fd7573fa15985
#
_cell.length_a   1.000
_cell.length_b   1.000
_cell.length_c   1.000
_cell.angle_alpha   90.00
_cell.angle_beta   90.00
_cell.angle_gamma   90.00
#
_symmetry.space_group_name_H-M   'P 1'
#
loop_
_entity.id
_entity.type
_entity.pdbx_description
1 polymer ?
#
loop_
_entity_poly.entity_id
_entity_poly.type
_entity_poly.pdbx_seq_one_letter_code
_entity_poly.pdbx_strand_id
1 'polypeptide(L)'
;EKGWHVHVLGEGRQFASASEAVETFRNETGVIDQDLPGFVIAKDGKPVGTIEDGDSVVLFNFRGDRAQEISLAFDGDDSFDKFDRVRMPKVMYAGMLQYDADLNIPHNFLTYPPKIKYTLTEELCKHGIREYAISETQKYGHVTYFWNGNRSEKFDEKLEDYVEITSDVVPFEQRPWMKSAEITDVLCAAIESGNYDFLRTNYPNGDMVGHTGNFEATVIGVESVDLQLARVKKAVDAVNGILIVTADHGNADEMYEKKKKEDAPVKSKTSHTLNKV
;
A
#
# COMPACT_ATOMS: atom_id res chain seq x y z
N GLU A 1 8.51 -9.71 10.73
CA GLU A 1 9.17 -10.11 11.99
C GLU A 1 8.19 -10.17 13.15
N LYS A 2 7.57 -9.05 13.59
CA LYS A 2 6.64 -9.03 14.75
C LYS A 2 5.50 -10.07 14.65
N GLY A 3 4.90 -10.21 13.47
CA GLY A 3 3.85 -11.22 13.24
C GLY A 3 4.39 -12.65 13.38
N TRP A 4 5.62 -12.90 12.94
CA TRP A 4 6.28 -14.19 13.09
C TRP A 4 6.46 -14.58 14.56
N HIS A 5 6.95 -13.64 15.37
CA HIS A 5 7.10 -13.85 16.82
C HIS A 5 5.78 -14.25 17.48
N VAL A 6 4.68 -13.57 17.14
CA VAL A 6 3.35 -13.88 17.70
C VAL A 6 2.81 -15.23 17.20
N HIS A 7 2.79 -15.43 15.87
CA HIS A 7 2.09 -16.57 15.28
C HIS A 7 2.90 -17.87 15.31
N VAL A 8 4.23 -17.78 15.15
CA VAL A 8 5.10 -18.96 15.07
C VAL A 8 5.78 -19.23 16.41
N LEU A 9 6.35 -18.20 17.05
CA LEU A 9 7.10 -18.39 18.29
C LEU A 9 6.22 -18.31 19.55
N GLY A 10 4.99 -17.78 19.43
CA GLY A 10 4.11 -17.58 20.58
C GLY A 10 4.61 -16.51 21.55
N GLU A 11 5.40 -15.57 21.04
CA GLU A 11 5.99 -14.48 21.82
C GLU A 11 5.11 -13.23 21.74
N GLY A 12 4.73 -12.71 22.90
CA GLY A 12 3.89 -11.54 23.03
C GLY A 12 3.22 -11.44 24.37
N ARG A 13 2.53 -10.33 24.62
CA ARG A 13 1.73 -10.18 25.85
C ARG A 13 0.63 -11.23 25.87
N GLN A 14 0.53 -11.96 26.99
CA GLN A 14 -0.40 -13.08 27.12
C GLN A 14 -1.73 -12.65 27.73
N PHE A 15 -2.82 -13.23 27.21
CA PHE A 15 -4.18 -13.01 27.67
C PHE A 15 -4.94 -14.34 27.68
N ALA A 16 -5.98 -14.44 28.51
CA ALA A 16 -6.84 -15.61 28.53
C ALA A 16 -7.82 -15.65 27.35
N SER A 17 -8.14 -14.48 26.77
CA SER A 17 -9.03 -14.37 25.60
C SER A 17 -8.69 -13.18 24.72
N ALA A 18 -9.15 -13.22 23.47
CA ALA A 18 -9.00 -12.11 22.53
C ALA A 18 -9.79 -10.88 22.98
N SER A 19 -10.99 -11.06 23.55
CA SER A 19 -11.79 -9.94 24.06
C SER A 19 -11.06 -9.20 25.18
N GLU A 20 -10.48 -9.93 26.13
CA GLU A 20 -9.67 -9.35 27.21
C GLU A 20 -8.48 -8.55 26.65
N ALA A 21 -7.77 -9.09 25.67
CA ALA A 21 -6.64 -8.39 25.03
C ALA A 21 -7.08 -7.07 24.40
N VAL A 22 -8.13 -7.09 23.58
CA VAL A 22 -8.65 -5.90 22.89
C VAL A 22 -9.13 -4.84 23.89
N GLU A 23 -9.91 -5.24 24.90
CA GLU A 23 -10.41 -4.32 25.94
C GLU A 23 -9.26 -3.71 26.73
N THR A 24 -8.26 -4.53 27.07
CA THR A 24 -7.08 -4.06 27.82
C THR A 24 -6.31 -3.01 27.03
N PHE A 25 -5.96 -3.30 25.77
CA PHE A 25 -5.22 -2.34 24.95
C PHE A 25 -5.99 -1.04 24.70
N ARG A 26 -7.30 -1.12 24.45
CA ARG A 26 -8.14 0.08 24.30
C ARG A 26 -8.16 0.93 25.56
N ASN A 27 -8.25 0.29 26.74
CA ASN A 27 -8.28 1.01 28.01
C ASN A 27 -6.92 1.62 28.37
N GLU A 28 -5.83 0.94 28.06
CA GLU A 28 -4.47 1.40 28.38
C GLU A 28 -3.98 2.51 27.45
N THR A 29 -4.29 2.43 26.15
CA THR A 29 -3.67 3.27 25.14
C THR A 29 -4.65 4.06 24.27
N GLY A 30 -5.93 3.74 24.31
CA GLY A 30 -6.95 4.36 23.46
C GLY A 30 -6.82 4.06 21.97
N VAL A 31 -5.99 3.07 21.59
CA VAL A 31 -5.78 2.70 20.19
C VAL A 31 -7.06 2.21 19.51
N ILE A 32 -7.18 2.49 18.23
CA ILE A 32 -8.21 1.93 17.35
C ILE A 32 -7.84 0.51 16.92
N ASP A 33 -8.78 -0.22 16.36
CA ASP A 33 -8.59 -1.64 15.99
C ASP A 33 -7.44 -1.86 15.02
N GLN A 34 -7.16 -0.90 14.16
CA GLN A 34 -6.07 -0.96 13.18
C GLN A 34 -4.68 -0.97 13.85
N ASP A 35 -4.55 -0.32 15.00
CA ASP A 35 -3.27 -0.10 15.69
C ASP A 35 -3.11 -1.01 16.93
N LEU A 36 -3.97 -2.02 17.08
CA LEU A 36 -3.87 -2.98 18.16
C LEU A 36 -2.53 -3.73 18.11
N PRO A 37 -1.76 -3.74 19.21
CA PRO A 37 -0.54 -4.54 19.28
C PRO A 37 -0.83 -6.04 19.14
N GLY A 38 0.14 -6.78 18.63
CA GLY A 38 0.09 -8.24 18.60
C GLY A 38 0.05 -8.81 20.02
N PHE A 39 -0.71 -9.90 20.21
CA PHE A 39 -0.85 -10.57 21.50
C PHE A 39 -0.97 -12.08 21.32
N VAL A 40 -0.84 -12.82 22.39
CA VAL A 40 -0.90 -14.28 22.41
C VAL A 40 -2.00 -14.73 23.40
N ILE A 41 -2.85 -15.66 22.95
CA ILE A 41 -3.75 -16.34 23.87
C ILE A 41 -2.98 -17.46 24.55
N ALA A 42 -3.01 -17.47 25.87
CA ALA A 42 -2.27 -18.45 26.66
C ALA A 42 -3.16 -19.12 27.72
N LYS A 43 -2.90 -20.39 27.98
CA LYS A 43 -3.49 -21.15 29.06
C LYS A 43 -2.36 -21.75 29.90
N ASP A 44 -2.41 -21.56 31.21
CA ASP A 44 -1.40 -22.02 32.15
C ASP A 44 0.04 -21.56 31.75
N GLY A 45 0.13 -20.32 31.24
CA GLY A 45 1.40 -19.71 30.81
C GLY A 45 1.95 -20.23 29.47
N LYS A 46 1.17 -21.04 28.74
CA LYS A 46 1.60 -21.59 27.43
C LYS A 46 0.70 -21.05 26.33
N PRO A 47 1.25 -20.58 25.20
CA PRO A 47 0.49 -20.24 24.00
C PRO A 47 -0.39 -21.40 23.54
N VAL A 48 -1.61 -21.11 23.10
CA VAL A 48 -2.57 -22.16 22.70
C VAL A 48 -2.74 -22.28 21.17
N GLY A 49 -2.08 -21.44 20.38
CA GLY A 49 -2.32 -21.39 18.95
C GLY A 49 -1.08 -21.00 18.13
N THR A 50 0.11 -21.47 18.51
CA THR A 50 1.31 -21.36 17.67
C THR A 50 1.20 -22.26 16.45
N ILE A 51 1.76 -21.79 15.34
CA ILE A 51 1.83 -22.58 14.09
C ILE A 51 2.92 -23.63 14.26
N GLU A 52 2.57 -24.91 14.09
CA GLU A 52 3.43 -26.05 14.32
C GLU A 52 3.65 -26.88 13.04
N ASP A 53 4.61 -27.81 13.10
CA ASP A 53 4.84 -28.75 12.00
C ASP A 53 3.60 -29.57 11.70
N GLY A 54 3.23 -29.65 10.41
CA GLY A 54 2.05 -30.37 9.94
C GLY A 54 0.78 -29.52 9.86
N ASP A 55 0.83 -28.25 10.29
CA ASP A 55 -0.30 -27.35 10.16
C ASP A 55 -0.52 -26.91 8.70
N SER A 56 -1.75 -26.49 8.41
CA SER A 56 -2.10 -25.80 7.17
C SER A 56 -2.33 -24.32 7.48
N VAL A 57 -1.59 -23.46 6.79
CA VAL A 57 -1.66 -22.00 6.96
C VAL A 57 -2.20 -21.39 5.68
N VAL A 58 -3.38 -20.77 5.75
CA VAL A 58 -3.99 -20.07 4.62
C VAL A 58 -4.04 -18.57 4.90
N LEU A 59 -3.32 -17.79 4.09
CA LEU A 59 -3.42 -16.34 4.14
C LEU A 59 -4.68 -15.89 3.39
N PHE A 60 -5.75 -15.62 4.14
CA PHE A 60 -7.03 -15.19 3.60
C PHE A 60 -7.04 -13.69 3.33
N ASN A 61 -6.24 -13.25 2.37
CA ASN A 61 -6.08 -11.86 1.96
C ASN A 61 -5.99 -11.77 0.43
N PHE A 62 -6.80 -10.90 -0.18
CA PHE A 62 -6.78 -10.71 -1.63
C PHE A 62 -5.83 -9.61 -2.11
N ARG A 63 -5.41 -8.68 -1.24
CA ARG A 63 -4.41 -7.65 -1.59
C ARG A 63 -3.01 -8.23 -1.53
N GLY A 64 -2.22 -7.97 -2.58
CA GLY A 64 -0.88 -8.54 -2.73
C GLY A 64 0.23 -7.75 -2.02
N ASP A 65 0.06 -6.45 -1.80
CA ASP A 65 1.10 -5.51 -1.40
C ASP A 65 1.96 -5.98 -0.20
N ARG A 66 1.35 -6.26 0.96
CA ARG A 66 2.06 -6.79 2.14
C ARG A 66 1.96 -8.32 2.30
N ALA A 67 1.12 -8.96 1.48
CA ALA A 67 0.96 -10.40 1.52
C ALA A 67 2.23 -11.13 1.05
N GLN A 68 3.01 -10.50 0.18
CA GLN A 68 4.31 -11.02 -0.26
C GLN A 68 5.29 -11.22 0.90
N GLU A 69 5.36 -10.28 1.85
CA GLU A 69 6.29 -10.34 2.98
C GLU A 69 6.08 -11.59 3.84
N ILE A 70 4.82 -11.87 4.22
CA ILE A 70 4.51 -13.04 5.03
C ILE A 70 4.59 -14.33 4.21
N SER A 71 4.23 -14.27 2.92
CA SER A 71 4.37 -15.42 2.03
C SER A 71 5.83 -15.82 1.86
N LEU A 72 6.73 -14.87 1.66
CA LEU A 72 8.18 -15.11 1.65
C LEU A 72 8.68 -15.72 2.95
N ALA A 73 8.13 -15.29 4.10
CA ALA A 73 8.55 -15.83 5.39
C ALA A 73 8.17 -17.31 5.57
N PHE A 74 7.03 -17.77 5.01
CA PHE A 74 6.58 -19.17 5.10
C PHE A 74 7.04 -20.04 3.93
N ASP A 75 7.19 -19.46 2.74
CA ASP A 75 7.38 -20.18 1.48
C ASP A 75 8.80 -20.00 0.90
N GLY A 76 9.55 -19.04 1.46
CA GLY A 76 10.94 -18.77 1.08
C GLY A 76 11.89 -19.84 1.58
N ASP A 77 12.89 -20.12 0.76
CA ASP A 77 13.95 -21.08 1.05
C ASP A 77 14.98 -20.60 2.10
N ASP A 78 16.10 -21.26 2.16
CA ASP A 78 17.18 -20.94 3.10
C ASP A 78 17.90 -19.61 2.81
N SER A 79 17.65 -18.97 1.65
CA SER A 79 18.18 -17.66 1.30
C SER A 79 17.42 -16.49 1.94
N PHE A 80 16.33 -16.77 2.65
CA PHE A 80 15.54 -15.74 3.31
C PHE A 80 16.37 -15.00 4.38
N ASP A 81 16.57 -13.70 4.19
CA ASP A 81 17.48 -12.86 4.99
C ASP A 81 16.81 -11.65 5.67
N LYS A 82 15.46 -11.56 5.62
CA LYS A 82 14.75 -10.35 6.09
C LYS A 82 14.66 -10.23 7.61
N PHE A 83 14.68 -11.38 8.30
CA PHE A 83 14.77 -11.46 9.76
C PHE A 83 15.14 -12.90 10.18
N ASP A 84 15.59 -13.08 11.43
CA ASP A 84 15.83 -14.40 12.00
C ASP A 84 14.49 -15.09 12.33
N ARG A 85 14.18 -16.17 11.60
CA ARG A 85 12.97 -16.96 11.83
C ARG A 85 13.02 -17.79 13.11
N VAL A 86 14.22 -17.97 13.72
CA VAL A 86 14.49 -18.82 14.92
C VAL A 86 14.09 -20.28 14.67
N ARG A 87 12.88 -20.53 14.22
CA ARG A 87 12.43 -21.84 13.70
C ARG A 87 11.57 -21.66 12.47
N MET A 88 11.58 -22.63 11.60
CA MET A 88 10.73 -22.70 10.40
C MET A 88 9.81 -23.89 10.53
N PRO A 89 8.49 -23.69 10.80
CA PRO A 89 7.55 -24.78 10.88
C PRO A 89 7.29 -25.37 9.50
N LYS A 90 7.25 -26.70 9.39
CA LYS A 90 6.94 -27.43 8.17
C LYS A 90 5.42 -27.45 7.93
N VAL A 91 4.91 -26.39 7.33
CA VAL A 91 3.48 -26.21 7.09
C VAL A 91 3.11 -26.37 5.62
N MET A 92 1.84 -26.65 5.35
CA MET A 92 1.24 -26.43 4.04
C MET A 92 0.80 -24.95 3.99
N TYR A 93 1.60 -24.10 3.36
CA TYR A 93 1.27 -22.68 3.19
C TYR A 93 0.53 -22.45 1.88
N ALA A 94 -0.52 -21.63 1.90
CA ALA A 94 -1.22 -21.17 0.72
C ALA A 94 -1.72 -19.74 0.88
N GLY A 95 -1.59 -18.96 -0.17
CA GLY A 95 -2.27 -17.66 -0.28
C GLY A 95 -3.68 -17.80 -0.85
N MET A 96 -4.50 -16.77 -0.68
CA MET A 96 -5.77 -16.66 -1.38
C MET A 96 -5.53 -16.52 -2.91
N LEU A 97 -4.51 -15.74 -3.26
CA LEU A 97 -4.00 -15.54 -4.63
C LEU A 97 -2.51 -15.84 -4.67
N GLN A 98 -1.98 -15.99 -5.87
CA GLN A 98 -0.55 -15.82 -6.14
C GLN A 98 -0.26 -14.31 -6.10
N TYR A 99 0.48 -13.86 -5.09
CA TYR A 99 0.72 -12.43 -4.84
C TYR A 99 1.85 -11.87 -5.70
N ASP A 100 2.78 -12.72 -6.10
CA ASP A 100 3.86 -12.39 -7.02
C ASP A 100 4.05 -13.54 -8.00
N ALA A 101 3.73 -13.30 -9.27
CA ALA A 101 3.83 -14.32 -10.30
C ALA A 101 5.28 -14.53 -10.78
N ASP A 102 6.12 -13.48 -10.71
CA ASP A 102 7.51 -13.53 -11.16
C ASP A 102 8.37 -14.31 -10.16
N LEU A 103 8.12 -14.10 -8.86
CA LEU A 103 8.76 -14.86 -7.78
C LEU A 103 8.03 -16.19 -7.48
N ASN A 104 6.89 -16.46 -8.12
CA ASN A 104 6.02 -17.60 -7.86
C ASN A 104 5.62 -17.72 -6.38
N ILE A 105 5.19 -16.61 -5.77
CA ILE A 105 4.88 -16.53 -4.33
C ILE A 105 3.42 -16.15 -4.10
N PRO A 106 2.70 -16.92 -3.25
CA PRO A 106 3.11 -18.22 -2.71
C PRO A 106 3.04 -19.33 -3.78
N HIS A 107 3.74 -20.43 -3.55
CA HIS A 107 3.70 -21.59 -4.44
C HIS A 107 2.31 -22.21 -4.55
N ASN A 108 1.57 -22.25 -3.42
CA ASN A 108 0.19 -22.74 -3.40
C ASN A 108 -0.77 -21.57 -3.18
N PHE A 109 -1.86 -21.55 -3.93
CA PHE A 109 -2.91 -20.53 -3.78
C PHE A 109 -4.29 -21.08 -4.13
N LEU A 110 -5.33 -20.47 -3.57
CA LEU A 110 -6.71 -20.96 -3.70
C LEU A 110 -7.35 -20.54 -5.02
N THR A 111 -6.99 -19.38 -5.55
CA THR A 111 -7.55 -18.88 -6.81
C THR A 111 -6.48 -18.17 -7.62
N TYR A 112 -6.58 -18.29 -8.94
CA TYR A 112 -5.66 -17.63 -9.84
C TYR A 112 -5.91 -16.11 -9.83
N PRO A 113 -4.84 -15.27 -9.86
CA PRO A 113 -5.00 -13.87 -10.08
C PRO A 113 -5.67 -13.62 -11.44
N PRO A 114 -6.48 -12.55 -11.56
CA PRO A 114 -7.08 -12.20 -12.83
C PRO A 114 -5.98 -11.93 -13.88
N LYS A 115 -6.08 -12.58 -15.03
CA LYS A 115 -5.19 -12.29 -16.16
C LYS A 115 -5.68 -11.03 -16.85
N ILE A 116 -5.10 -9.91 -16.50
CA ILE A 116 -5.39 -8.61 -17.13
C ILE A 116 -4.58 -8.55 -18.42
N LYS A 117 -5.27 -8.33 -19.54
CA LYS A 117 -4.70 -8.20 -20.88
C LYS A 117 -5.08 -6.82 -21.44
N TYR A 118 -4.31 -6.36 -22.40
CA TYR A 118 -4.56 -5.09 -23.07
C TYR A 118 -4.54 -3.90 -22.11
N THR A 119 -3.52 -3.88 -21.22
CA THR A 119 -3.28 -2.69 -20.41
C THR A 119 -2.88 -1.53 -21.29
N LEU A 120 -3.08 -0.30 -20.82
CA LEU A 120 -2.72 0.89 -21.60
C LEU A 120 -1.24 0.87 -21.97
N THR A 121 -0.34 0.58 -21.03
CA THR A 121 1.11 0.50 -21.28
C THR A 121 1.44 -0.59 -22.32
N GLU A 122 0.81 -1.78 -22.25
CA GLU A 122 1.00 -2.81 -23.28
C GLU A 122 0.68 -2.30 -24.68
N GLU A 123 -0.42 -1.56 -24.82
CA GLU A 123 -0.83 -1.01 -26.11
C GLU A 123 0.07 0.16 -26.55
N LEU A 124 0.47 1.02 -25.63
CA LEU A 124 1.40 2.13 -25.93
C LEU A 124 2.77 1.61 -26.38
N CYS A 125 3.32 0.61 -25.70
CA CYS A 125 4.59 -0.04 -26.10
C CYS A 125 4.51 -0.67 -27.50
N LYS A 126 3.39 -1.34 -27.84
CA LYS A 126 3.17 -1.89 -29.19
C LYS A 126 3.22 -0.83 -30.30
N HIS A 127 2.90 0.42 -29.95
CA HIS A 127 2.92 1.55 -30.87
C HIS A 127 4.18 2.41 -30.77
N GLY A 128 5.18 1.95 -30.00
CA GLY A 128 6.46 2.66 -29.85
C GLY A 128 6.38 3.96 -29.05
N ILE A 129 5.33 4.12 -28.24
CA ILE A 129 5.09 5.29 -27.38
C ILE A 129 6.01 5.19 -26.15
N ARG A 130 6.76 6.25 -25.87
CA ARG A 130 7.66 6.32 -24.72
C ARG A 130 6.90 6.82 -23.49
N GLU A 131 7.03 6.06 -22.42
CA GLU A 131 6.28 6.28 -21.18
C GLU A 131 7.20 6.68 -20.04
N TYR A 132 6.66 7.51 -19.15
CA TYR A 132 7.29 7.88 -17.89
C TYR A 132 6.31 7.76 -16.74
N ALA A 133 6.67 6.98 -15.71
CA ALA A 133 5.87 6.82 -14.51
C ALA A 133 6.66 7.28 -13.28
N ILE A 134 6.08 8.16 -12.48
CA ILE A 134 6.72 8.68 -11.28
C ILE A 134 5.73 8.76 -10.12
N SER A 135 6.18 8.36 -8.94
CA SER A 135 5.50 8.64 -7.68
C SER A 135 6.50 8.51 -6.54
N GLU A 136 6.10 8.86 -5.34
CA GLU A 136 6.85 8.46 -4.16
C GLU A 136 6.56 7.02 -3.74
N THR A 137 7.39 6.44 -2.86
CA THR A 137 7.35 5.04 -2.42
C THR A 137 5.93 4.54 -2.10
N GLN A 138 5.09 5.36 -1.46
CA GLN A 138 3.74 4.98 -1.03
C GLN A 138 2.80 4.62 -2.18
N LYS A 139 2.98 5.22 -3.36
CA LYS A 139 2.14 4.99 -4.54
C LYS A 139 2.94 4.61 -5.80
N TYR A 140 4.22 4.30 -5.66
CA TYR A 140 5.05 3.84 -6.78
C TYR A 140 4.46 2.59 -7.45
N GLY A 141 4.05 1.61 -6.67
CA GLY A 141 3.39 0.41 -7.18
C GLY A 141 2.08 0.69 -7.91
N HIS A 142 1.37 1.80 -7.57
CA HIS A 142 0.12 2.16 -8.24
C HIS A 142 0.34 2.69 -9.65
N VAL A 143 1.44 3.39 -9.89
CA VAL A 143 1.79 3.91 -11.22
C VAL A 143 2.64 2.94 -12.05
N THR A 144 3.04 1.81 -11.50
CA THR A 144 3.86 0.76 -12.16
C THR A 144 3.15 -0.58 -12.15
N TYR A 145 3.31 -1.36 -11.08
CA TYR A 145 2.82 -2.73 -10.95
C TYR A 145 1.31 -2.86 -11.17
N PHE A 146 0.50 -2.12 -10.40
CA PHE A 146 -0.97 -2.20 -10.51
C PHE A 146 -1.48 -1.64 -11.83
N TRP A 147 -0.88 -0.55 -12.30
CA TRP A 147 -1.18 0.03 -13.60
C TRP A 147 -0.97 -0.98 -14.75
N ASN A 148 0.06 -1.79 -14.64
CA ASN A 148 0.41 -2.82 -15.62
C ASN A 148 -0.31 -4.16 -15.41
N GLY A 149 -1.39 -4.16 -14.64
CA GLY A 149 -2.20 -5.35 -14.43
C GLY A 149 -1.55 -6.39 -13.53
N ASN A 150 -0.88 -5.94 -12.47
CA ASN A 150 -0.11 -6.74 -11.51
C ASN A 150 1.13 -7.40 -12.16
N ARG A 151 1.80 -6.67 -13.03
CA ARG A 151 3.04 -7.08 -13.65
C ARG A 151 4.19 -6.21 -13.11
N SER A 152 5.22 -6.84 -12.56
CA SER A 152 6.41 -6.17 -12.02
C SER A 152 7.39 -5.75 -13.11
N GLU A 153 7.51 -6.57 -14.16
CA GLU A 153 8.40 -6.28 -15.28
C GLU A 153 7.79 -5.26 -16.24
N LYS A 154 8.62 -4.46 -16.85
CA LYS A 154 8.25 -3.59 -17.96
C LYS A 154 7.81 -4.42 -19.18
N PHE A 155 6.95 -3.87 -20.01
CA PHE A 155 6.65 -4.45 -21.32
C PHE A 155 7.79 -4.23 -22.32
N ASP A 156 8.44 -3.05 -22.24
CA ASP A 156 9.63 -2.72 -23.03
C ASP A 156 10.57 -1.80 -22.24
N GLU A 157 11.77 -2.29 -21.91
CA GLU A 157 12.80 -1.56 -21.17
C GLU A 157 13.29 -0.28 -21.84
N LYS A 158 13.08 -0.13 -23.17
CA LYS A 158 13.50 1.05 -23.93
C LYS A 158 12.41 2.12 -24.03
N LEU A 159 11.18 1.74 -23.76
CA LEU A 159 10.02 2.62 -23.90
C LEU A 159 9.46 3.08 -22.56
N GLU A 160 9.81 2.43 -21.46
CA GLU A 160 9.24 2.69 -20.14
C GLU A 160 10.30 3.14 -19.15
N ASP A 161 10.16 4.33 -18.60
CA ASP A 161 10.97 4.81 -17.49
C ASP A 161 10.12 4.95 -16.21
N TYR A 162 10.60 4.32 -15.12
CA TYR A 162 9.95 4.33 -13.82
C TYR A 162 10.85 4.98 -12.79
N VAL A 163 10.33 6.01 -12.12
CA VAL A 163 11.08 6.79 -11.13
C VAL A 163 10.37 6.79 -9.80
N GLU A 164 11.08 6.37 -8.78
CA GLU A 164 10.64 6.43 -7.39
C GLU A 164 11.30 7.59 -6.65
N ILE A 165 10.50 8.41 -6.00
CA ILE A 165 10.97 9.40 -5.02
C ILE A 165 10.78 8.79 -3.64
N THR A 166 11.88 8.57 -2.92
CA THR A 166 11.84 7.92 -1.60
C THR A 166 11.00 8.74 -0.62
N SER A 167 9.96 8.11 -0.05
CA SER A 167 9.09 8.72 0.96
C SER A 167 9.85 8.98 2.27
N ASP A 168 9.43 10.00 3.00
CA ASP A 168 9.95 10.24 4.35
C ASP A 168 9.44 9.19 5.34
N VAL A 169 10.27 8.84 6.31
CA VAL A 169 9.94 7.89 7.39
C VAL A 169 9.43 8.69 8.60
N VAL A 170 8.30 9.37 8.43
CA VAL A 170 7.59 10.13 9.48
C VAL A 170 6.09 9.91 9.35
N PRO A 171 5.29 10.09 10.43
CA PRO A 171 3.84 10.10 10.32
C PRO A 171 3.36 11.13 9.29
N PHE A 172 2.39 10.76 8.47
CA PHE A 172 1.96 11.58 7.33
C PHE A 172 1.41 12.95 7.76
N GLU A 173 0.72 13.03 8.88
CA GLU A 173 0.20 14.29 9.44
C GLU A 173 1.30 15.26 9.88
N GLN A 174 2.52 14.78 10.15
CA GLN A 174 3.65 15.64 10.50
C GLN A 174 4.31 16.30 9.27
N ARG A 175 4.11 15.70 8.09
CA ARG A 175 4.65 16.20 6.83
C ARG A 175 3.64 16.01 5.69
N PRO A 176 2.47 16.69 5.74
CA PRO A 176 1.35 16.42 4.84
C PRO A 176 1.61 16.78 3.37
N TRP A 177 2.59 17.64 3.09
CA TRP A 177 3.04 17.91 1.71
C TRP A 177 3.81 16.75 1.10
N MET A 178 4.26 15.78 1.90
CA MET A 178 4.98 14.58 1.48
C MET A 178 6.10 14.89 0.47
N LYS A 179 6.17 14.20 -0.65
CA LYS A 179 7.14 14.45 -1.73
C LYS A 179 6.53 15.11 -2.96
N SER A 180 5.40 15.80 -2.80
CA SER A 180 4.70 16.40 -3.94
C SER A 180 5.56 17.38 -4.74
N ALA A 181 6.40 18.17 -4.09
CA ALA A 181 7.28 19.12 -4.74
C ALA A 181 8.41 18.42 -5.52
N GLU A 182 9.06 17.44 -4.89
CA GLU A 182 10.15 16.68 -5.50
C GLU A 182 9.67 15.85 -6.70
N ILE A 183 8.49 15.20 -6.57
CA ILE A 183 7.84 14.52 -7.71
C ILE A 183 7.64 15.52 -8.85
N THR A 184 7.12 16.70 -8.55
CA THR A 184 6.80 17.71 -9.56
C THR A 184 8.04 18.28 -10.23
N ASP A 185 9.14 18.49 -9.50
CA ASP A 185 10.41 18.95 -10.07
C ASP A 185 10.89 17.99 -11.15
N VAL A 186 10.89 16.68 -10.83
CA VAL A 186 11.35 15.65 -11.75
C VAL A 186 10.35 15.44 -12.90
N LEU A 187 9.05 15.48 -12.63
CA LEU A 187 8.01 15.34 -13.64
C LEU A 187 8.03 16.49 -14.65
N CYS A 188 8.16 17.74 -14.19
CA CYS A 188 8.25 18.89 -15.08
C CYS A 188 9.49 18.81 -15.97
N ALA A 189 10.64 18.41 -15.43
CA ALA A 189 11.84 18.19 -16.22
C ALA A 189 11.65 17.10 -17.29
N ALA A 190 10.95 16.02 -16.96
CA ALA A 190 10.61 14.96 -17.91
C ALA A 190 9.68 15.47 -19.02
N ILE A 191 8.66 16.27 -18.69
CA ILE A 191 7.75 16.89 -19.67
C ILE A 191 8.52 17.81 -20.62
N GLU A 192 9.32 18.70 -20.07
CA GLU A 192 10.08 19.70 -20.84
C GLU A 192 11.20 19.10 -21.71
N SER A 193 11.67 17.90 -21.36
CA SER A 193 12.70 17.19 -22.13
C SER A 193 12.23 16.78 -23.52
N GLY A 194 10.91 16.59 -23.72
CA GLY A 194 10.35 16.06 -24.97
C GLY A 194 10.73 14.60 -25.25
N ASN A 195 11.28 13.89 -24.26
CA ASN A 195 11.69 12.50 -24.42
C ASN A 195 10.54 11.50 -24.28
N TYR A 196 9.40 11.91 -23.75
CA TYR A 196 8.28 11.02 -23.43
C TYR A 196 6.99 11.52 -24.08
N ASP A 197 6.20 10.58 -24.54
CA ASP A 197 4.93 10.83 -25.21
C ASP A 197 3.74 10.67 -24.26
N PHE A 198 3.88 9.82 -23.23
CA PHE A 198 2.89 9.58 -22.19
C PHE A 198 3.55 9.59 -20.80
N LEU A 199 3.11 10.48 -19.94
CA LEU A 199 3.62 10.59 -18.57
C LEU A 199 2.48 10.39 -17.58
N ARG A 200 2.74 9.67 -16.48
CA ARG A 200 1.78 9.47 -15.40
C ARG A 200 2.43 9.65 -14.03
N THR A 201 1.67 10.19 -13.12
CA THR A 201 2.07 10.34 -11.72
C THR A 201 0.88 10.10 -10.79
N ASN A 202 1.17 9.76 -9.54
CA ASN A 202 0.21 9.78 -8.45
C ASN A 202 0.79 10.62 -7.31
N TYR A 203 -0.02 11.54 -6.79
CA TYR A 203 0.27 12.30 -5.58
C TYR A 203 -0.50 11.67 -4.42
N PRO A 204 0.16 10.98 -3.49
CA PRO A 204 -0.54 10.20 -2.47
C PRO A 204 -1.09 11.01 -1.31
N ASN A 205 -0.90 12.34 -1.31
CA ASN A 205 -1.21 13.22 -0.19
C ASN A 205 -2.65 13.08 0.31
N GLY A 206 -3.65 13.18 -0.57
CA GLY A 206 -5.06 13.08 -0.22
C GLY A 206 -5.42 11.75 0.45
N ASP A 207 -4.83 10.65 -0.02
CA ASP A 207 -5.05 9.32 0.51
C ASP A 207 -4.27 9.08 1.81
N MET A 208 -2.96 9.21 1.76
CA MET A 208 -2.10 8.84 2.90
C MET A 208 -2.32 9.75 4.11
N VAL A 209 -2.46 11.05 3.90
CA VAL A 209 -2.78 11.99 5.00
C VAL A 209 -4.24 11.83 5.44
N GLY A 210 -5.16 11.59 4.50
CA GLY A 210 -6.57 11.32 4.79
C GLY A 210 -6.76 10.12 5.73
N HIS A 211 -5.97 9.08 5.57
CA HIS A 211 -5.98 7.91 6.44
C HIS A 211 -5.61 8.20 7.90
N THR A 212 -4.94 9.31 8.19
CA THR A 212 -4.64 9.72 9.57
C THR A 212 -5.86 10.25 10.32
N GLY A 213 -6.91 10.63 9.61
CA GLY A 213 -8.10 11.28 10.19
C GLY A 213 -7.84 12.71 10.67
N ASN A 214 -6.67 13.27 10.44
CA ASN A 214 -6.32 14.66 10.79
C ASN A 214 -6.76 15.60 9.67
N PHE A 215 -7.85 16.33 9.91
CA PHE A 215 -8.47 17.18 8.91
C PHE A 215 -7.55 18.33 8.46
N GLU A 216 -6.91 19.02 9.40
CA GLU A 216 -6.03 20.16 9.08
C GLU A 216 -4.81 19.72 8.27
N ALA A 217 -4.20 18.59 8.63
CA ALA A 217 -3.11 18.03 7.87
C ALA A 217 -3.56 17.61 6.47
N THR A 218 -4.75 17.04 6.34
CA THR A 218 -5.30 16.64 5.03
C THR A 218 -5.55 17.85 4.13
N VAL A 219 -6.06 18.95 4.67
CA VAL A 219 -6.22 20.22 3.92
C VAL A 219 -4.85 20.67 3.37
N ILE A 220 -3.82 20.71 4.21
CA ILE A 220 -2.45 21.10 3.78
C ILE A 220 -1.94 20.14 2.69
N GLY A 221 -2.20 18.85 2.83
CA GLY A 221 -1.82 17.83 1.83
C GLY A 221 -2.46 18.09 0.46
N VAL A 222 -3.76 18.37 0.44
CA VAL A 222 -4.51 18.67 -0.79
C VAL A 222 -4.07 20.01 -1.40
N GLU A 223 -3.92 21.06 -0.60
CA GLU A 223 -3.41 22.37 -1.06
C GLU A 223 -1.99 22.24 -1.65
N SER A 224 -1.16 21.40 -1.06
CA SER A 224 0.17 21.11 -1.59
C SER A 224 0.10 20.51 -2.99
N VAL A 225 -0.81 19.56 -3.23
CA VAL A 225 -1.04 18.97 -4.56
C VAL A 225 -1.56 20.02 -5.55
N ASP A 226 -2.48 20.89 -5.14
CA ASP A 226 -3.02 21.96 -5.99
C ASP A 226 -1.91 22.89 -6.49
N LEU A 227 -0.99 23.30 -5.59
CA LEU A 227 0.18 24.09 -5.96
C LEU A 227 1.07 23.36 -7.00
N GLN A 228 1.26 22.05 -6.85
CA GLN A 228 2.06 21.27 -7.79
C GLN A 228 1.34 21.09 -9.13
N LEU A 229 0.03 20.90 -9.13
CA LEU A 229 -0.75 20.82 -10.35
C LEU A 229 -0.65 22.09 -11.21
N ALA A 230 -0.60 23.26 -10.58
CA ALA A 230 -0.38 24.52 -11.31
C ALA A 230 0.97 24.53 -12.04
N ARG A 231 2.02 23.96 -11.45
CA ARG A 231 3.34 23.82 -12.07
C ARG A 231 3.32 22.82 -13.22
N VAL A 232 2.73 21.64 -12.99
CA VAL A 232 2.58 20.61 -14.03
C VAL A 232 1.79 21.16 -15.22
N LYS A 233 0.66 21.84 -14.94
CA LYS A 233 -0.15 22.47 -16.00
C LYS A 233 0.69 23.43 -16.86
N LYS A 234 1.50 24.27 -16.23
CA LYS A 234 2.37 25.21 -16.94
C LYS A 234 3.38 24.50 -17.83
N ALA A 235 4.01 23.41 -17.33
CA ALA A 235 4.95 22.62 -18.11
C ALA A 235 4.27 21.93 -19.30
N VAL A 236 3.07 21.36 -19.10
CA VAL A 236 2.29 20.70 -20.15
C VAL A 236 1.84 21.71 -21.22
N ASP A 237 1.35 22.90 -20.81
CA ASP A 237 0.97 23.96 -21.73
C ASP A 237 2.15 24.42 -22.60
N ALA A 238 3.37 24.50 -22.02
CA ALA A 238 4.58 24.93 -22.74
C ALA A 238 4.96 23.98 -23.88
N VAL A 239 4.62 22.70 -23.77
CA VAL A 239 4.87 21.69 -24.81
C VAL A 239 3.64 21.39 -25.69
N ASN A 240 2.57 22.16 -25.54
CA ASN A 240 1.26 21.92 -26.18
C ASN A 240 0.70 20.52 -25.89
N GLY A 241 0.93 20.02 -24.67
CA GLY A 241 0.45 18.73 -24.21
C GLY A 241 -1.00 18.75 -23.73
N ILE A 242 -1.51 17.58 -23.36
CA ILE A 242 -2.83 17.42 -22.76
C ILE A 242 -2.63 16.94 -21.32
N LEU A 243 -3.20 17.66 -20.36
CA LEU A 243 -3.23 17.27 -18.95
C LEU A 243 -4.58 16.64 -18.61
N ILE A 244 -4.56 15.43 -18.06
CA ILE A 244 -5.73 14.76 -17.50
C ILE A 244 -5.51 14.62 -15.99
N VAL A 245 -6.47 15.08 -15.20
CA VAL A 245 -6.48 14.98 -13.74
C VAL A 245 -7.66 14.11 -13.31
N THR A 246 -7.37 13.10 -12.51
CA THR A 246 -8.37 12.19 -11.95
C THR A 246 -7.91 11.70 -10.59
N ALA A 247 -8.71 10.92 -9.89
CA ALA A 247 -8.27 10.17 -8.72
C ALA A 247 -8.50 8.68 -8.92
N ASP A 248 -7.78 7.85 -8.19
CA ASP A 248 -7.94 6.40 -8.19
C ASP A 248 -9.11 5.97 -7.29
N HIS A 249 -9.37 6.71 -6.22
CA HIS A 249 -10.50 6.57 -5.29
C HIS A 249 -10.62 7.84 -4.43
N GLY A 250 -11.73 7.97 -3.71
CA GLY A 250 -11.92 9.01 -2.72
C GLY A 250 -11.36 8.62 -1.35
N ASN A 251 -10.98 9.61 -0.57
CA ASN A 251 -10.56 9.52 0.85
C ASN A 251 -10.74 10.89 1.51
N ALA A 252 -9.93 11.88 1.12
CA ALA A 252 -9.94 13.23 1.66
C ALA A 252 -11.24 14.03 1.38
N ASP A 253 -12.07 13.55 0.47
CA ASP A 253 -13.36 14.14 0.12
C ASP A 253 -14.42 13.98 1.23
N GLU A 254 -14.24 13.02 2.14
CA GLU A 254 -15.15 12.78 3.26
C GLU A 254 -14.37 12.34 4.50
N MET A 255 -13.98 13.32 5.33
CA MET A 255 -13.12 13.12 6.51
C MET A 255 -13.87 12.80 7.80
N TYR A 256 -15.20 12.79 7.79
CA TYR A 256 -16.00 12.54 8.97
C TYR A 256 -17.07 11.49 8.74
N GLU A 257 -17.27 10.61 9.72
CA GLU A 257 -18.39 9.67 9.70
C GLU A 257 -19.73 10.38 9.83
N LYS A 258 -20.75 9.90 9.14
CA LYS A 258 -22.12 10.38 9.30
C LYS A 258 -22.59 10.09 10.72
N LYS A 259 -23.07 11.13 11.42
CA LYS A 259 -23.61 10.97 12.77
C LYS A 259 -24.80 9.99 12.76
N LYS A 260 -24.74 8.97 13.61
CA LYS A 260 -25.85 8.02 13.80
C LYS A 260 -27.00 8.62 14.61
N LYS A 261 -26.70 9.63 15.44
CA LYS A 261 -27.65 10.43 16.25
C LYS A 261 -27.14 11.85 16.30
N GLU A 262 -28.04 12.82 16.47
CA GLU A 262 -27.73 14.26 16.45
C GLU A 262 -26.70 14.65 17.51
N ASP A 263 -26.76 14.07 18.69
CA ASP A 263 -25.86 14.29 19.83
C ASP A 263 -24.60 13.39 19.83
N ALA A 264 -24.40 12.55 18.81
CA ALA A 264 -23.23 11.69 18.74
C ALA A 264 -21.97 12.53 18.46
N PRO A 265 -20.82 12.19 19.09
CA PRO A 265 -19.56 12.87 18.78
C PRO A 265 -19.21 12.65 17.31
N VAL A 266 -18.60 13.68 16.71
CA VAL A 266 -18.06 13.59 15.36
C VAL A 266 -16.83 12.68 15.41
N LYS A 267 -16.82 11.64 14.56
CA LYS A 267 -15.68 10.74 14.42
C LYS A 267 -15.00 11.00 13.09
N SER A 268 -13.68 11.00 13.10
CA SER A 268 -12.89 11.02 11.86
C SER A 268 -13.13 9.75 11.07
N LYS A 269 -13.25 9.89 9.76
CA LYS A 269 -13.27 8.79 8.80
C LYS A 269 -11.87 8.64 8.22
N THR A 270 -11.34 7.45 8.28
CA THR A 270 -9.98 7.13 7.84
C THR A 270 -9.94 6.11 6.70
N SER A 271 -11.11 5.76 6.16
CA SER A 271 -11.25 4.78 5.08
C SER A 271 -11.58 5.46 3.75
N HIS A 272 -11.29 4.76 2.67
CA HIS A 272 -11.69 5.19 1.33
C HIS A 272 -13.20 5.43 1.22
N THR A 273 -13.61 6.30 0.31
CA THR A 273 -15.01 6.57 -0.02
C THR A 273 -15.40 5.90 -1.33
N LEU A 274 -16.71 5.77 -1.54
CA LEU A 274 -17.29 5.33 -2.82
C LEU A 274 -17.84 6.51 -3.61
N ASN A 275 -17.47 7.72 -3.24
CA ASN A 275 -17.87 8.92 -3.95
C ASN A 275 -17.24 8.95 -5.34
N LYS A 276 -17.88 9.68 -6.24
CA LYS A 276 -17.29 9.91 -7.57
C LYS A 276 -16.07 10.82 -7.44
N VAL A 277 -15.04 10.50 -8.13
CA VAL A 277 -13.76 11.20 -8.18
C VAL A 277 -13.44 11.71 -9.59
#